data_0653f85cdf1ddeddb44f4177c1431e9b
#
_entry.id   0653f85cdf1ddeddb44f4177c1431e9b
#
_cell.length_a   1.000
_cell.length_b   1.000
_cell.length_c   1.000
_cell.angle_alpha   90.00
_cell.angle_beta   90.00
_cell.angle_gamma   90.00
#
_symmetry.space_group_name_H-M   'P 1'
#
loop_
_entity.id
_entity.type
_entity.pdbx_description
1 polymer ?
#
loop_
_entity_poly.entity_id
_entity_poly.type
_entity_poly.pdbx_seq_one_letter_code
_entity_poly.pdbx_strand_id
1 'polypeptide(L)'
;MLTLRIWLGLRAIQTGIEKFAGSKANSSVVAIDGVPNSYGLTKDGADKFYSFSEYHGVPVPLYDKFASEPLVPTWGLNLYDTILGPVLILLGLGILFGIAQRISLFVMGLVYTSLTFGLILIKQDAGIAWLGVHIIMVVMALALAKYNKFAILKKW
;
A
#
# COMPACT_ATOMS: atom_id res chain seq x y z
N MET A 1 0.31 20.72 -8.21
CA MET A 1 0.18 20.30 -6.78
C MET A 1 -1.05 19.44 -6.52
N LEU A 2 -2.27 19.86 -6.89
CA LEU A 2 -3.50 19.11 -6.60
C LEU A 2 -3.47 17.65 -7.13
N THR A 3 -3.06 17.46 -8.38
CA THR A 3 -2.96 16.13 -9.00
C THR A 3 -2.04 15.18 -8.23
N LEU A 4 -0.83 15.65 -7.84
CA LEU A 4 0.11 14.85 -7.03
C LEU A 4 -0.50 14.50 -5.67
N ARG A 5 -1.19 15.44 -5.04
CA ARG A 5 -1.86 15.23 -3.75
C ARG A 5 -2.94 14.14 -3.84
N ILE A 6 -3.81 14.25 -4.86
CA ILE A 6 -4.87 13.28 -5.09
C ILE A 6 -4.27 11.90 -5.36
N TRP A 7 -3.28 11.81 -6.26
CA TRP A 7 -2.63 10.55 -6.59
C TRP A 7 -1.97 9.88 -5.36
N LEU A 8 -1.10 10.63 -4.66
CA LEU A 8 -0.41 10.11 -3.49
C LEU A 8 -1.37 9.71 -2.38
N GLY A 9 -2.40 10.53 -2.12
CA GLY A 9 -3.41 10.23 -1.11
C GLY A 9 -4.22 8.99 -1.45
N LEU A 10 -4.77 8.89 -2.65
CA LEU A 10 -5.54 7.72 -3.09
C LEU A 10 -4.70 6.46 -3.12
N ARG A 11 -3.45 6.55 -3.61
CA ARG A 11 -2.55 5.39 -3.67
C ARG A 11 -2.18 4.88 -2.28
N ALA A 12 -1.93 5.78 -1.34
CA ALA A 12 -1.64 5.41 0.05
C ALA A 12 -2.85 4.75 0.72
N ILE A 13 -4.05 5.31 0.55
CA ILE A 13 -5.29 4.75 1.08
C ILE A 13 -5.54 3.36 0.47
N GLN A 14 -5.45 3.23 -0.85
CA GLN A 14 -5.61 1.95 -1.53
C GLN A 14 -4.63 0.90 -0.99
N THR A 15 -3.34 1.24 -0.91
CA THR A 15 -2.30 0.33 -0.40
C THR A 15 -2.57 -0.06 1.06
N GLY A 16 -3.05 0.89 1.88
CA GLY A 16 -3.41 0.62 3.26
C GLY A 16 -4.63 -0.31 3.39
N ILE A 17 -5.67 -0.12 2.57
CA ILE A 17 -6.87 -0.98 2.54
C ILE A 17 -6.51 -2.38 2.03
N GLU A 18 -5.63 -2.50 1.04
CA GLU A 18 -5.15 -3.78 0.52
C GLU A 18 -4.50 -4.68 1.59
N LYS A 19 -4.04 -4.09 2.70
CA LYS A 19 -3.51 -4.84 3.85
C LYS A 19 -4.57 -5.63 4.62
N PHE A 20 -5.84 -5.35 4.38
CA PHE A 20 -6.99 -6.04 4.97
C PHE A 20 -7.63 -7.04 3.98
N ALA A 21 -7.01 -7.26 2.82
CA ALA A 21 -7.54 -8.13 1.78
C ALA A 21 -7.22 -9.59 2.07
N GLY A 22 -8.26 -10.40 2.10
CA GLY A 22 -8.19 -11.86 2.04
C GLY A 22 -8.67 -12.38 0.68
N SER A 23 -8.41 -13.65 0.42
CA SER A 23 -8.91 -14.36 -0.77
C SER A 23 -9.65 -15.61 -0.34
N LYS A 24 -10.85 -15.82 -0.91
CA LYS A 24 -11.63 -17.03 -0.73
C LYS A 24 -11.68 -17.81 -2.04
N ALA A 25 -11.23 -19.04 -1.99
CA ALA A 25 -11.31 -19.91 -3.17
C ALA A 25 -12.77 -20.05 -3.62
N ASN A 26 -13.02 -19.84 -4.90
CA ASN A 26 -14.31 -20.01 -5.53
C ASN A 26 -14.13 -20.85 -6.79
N SER A 27 -14.90 -21.94 -6.90
CA SER A 27 -14.97 -22.75 -8.11
C SER A 27 -16.29 -22.43 -8.83
N SER A 28 -16.19 -21.89 -10.02
CA SER A 28 -17.36 -21.63 -10.87
C SER A 28 -17.43 -22.60 -12.04
N VAL A 29 -18.65 -23.03 -12.38
CA VAL A 29 -18.87 -23.85 -13.57
C VAL A 29 -18.59 -23.01 -14.81
N VAL A 30 -17.77 -23.54 -15.72
CA VAL A 30 -17.46 -22.88 -16.98
C VAL A 30 -18.71 -22.86 -17.84
N ALA A 31 -19.15 -21.67 -18.27
CA ALA A 31 -20.23 -21.52 -19.23
C ALA A 31 -19.67 -21.52 -20.66
N ILE A 32 -20.32 -22.27 -21.55
CA ILE A 32 -20.05 -22.27 -22.99
C ILE A 32 -21.25 -21.62 -23.64
N ASP A 33 -21.04 -20.54 -24.38
CA ASP A 33 -22.12 -19.73 -25.01
C ASP A 33 -23.20 -19.27 -24.02
N GLY A 34 -22.81 -18.95 -22.77
CA GLY A 34 -23.73 -18.48 -21.74
C GLY A 34 -24.52 -19.58 -21.01
N VAL A 35 -24.32 -20.86 -21.37
CA VAL A 35 -24.97 -22.02 -20.73
C VAL A 35 -23.91 -22.78 -19.90
N PRO A 36 -24.23 -23.18 -18.65
CA PRO A 36 -23.34 -24.04 -17.88
C PRO A 36 -22.97 -25.30 -18.65
N ASN A 37 -21.68 -25.64 -18.71
CA ASN A 37 -21.23 -26.82 -19.45
C ASN A 37 -21.76 -28.12 -18.80
N SER A 38 -22.08 -29.10 -19.65
CA SER A 38 -22.56 -30.43 -19.21
C SER A 38 -21.42 -31.40 -18.88
N TYR A 39 -20.14 -30.97 -19.02
CA TYR A 39 -18.95 -31.81 -18.83
C TYR A 39 -18.36 -31.74 -17.43
N GLY A 40 -18.96 -30.98 -16.51
CA GLY A 40 -18.46 -30.78 -15.17
C GLY A 40 -17.19 -29.93 -15.10
N LEU A 41 -16.86 -29.16 -16.16
CA LEU A 41 -15.71 -28.29 -16.18
C LEU A 41 -15.93 -27.11 -15.21
N THR A 42 -15.01 -26.98 -14.25
CA THR A 42 -14.97 -25.87 -13.30
C THR A 42 -13.72 -25.03 -13.54
N LYS A 43 -13.84 -23.73 -13.31
CA LYS A 43 -12.71 -22.80 -13.28
C LYS A 43 -12.48 -22.41 -11.84
N ASP A 44 -11.28 -22.70 -11.34
CA ASP A 44 -10.86 -22.23 -10.03
C ASP A 44 -10.60 -20.72 -10.10
N GLY A 45 -11.20 -20.01 -9.18
CA GLY A 45 -11.07 -18.57 -9.01
C GLY A 45 -10.86 -18.23 -7.54
N ALA A 46 -10.55 -16.98 -7.27
CA ALA A 46 -10.49 -16.47 -5.91
C ALA A 46 -11.25 -15.16 -5.83
N ASP A 47 -12.23 -15.10 -4.96
CA ASP A 47 -12.96 -13.87 -4.65
C ASP A 47 -12.20 -13.10 -3.57
N LYS A 48 -11.93 -11.84 -3.87
CA LYS A 48 -11.27 -10.94 -2.94
C LYS A 48 -12.28 -10.37 -1.97
N PHE A 49 -11.98 -10.41 -0.69
CA PHE A 49 -12.78 -9.78 0.34
C PHE A 49 -11.89 -8.99 1.31
N TYR A 50 -12.49 -8.12 2.12
CA TYR A 50 -11.77 -7.30 3.09
C TYR A 50 -12.30 -7.58 4.48
N SER A 51 -11.38 -7.92 5.41
CA SER A 51 -11.71 -8.19 6.81
C SER A 51 -10.57 -7.76 7.73
N PHE A 52 -10.90 -7.34 8.94
CA PHE A 52 -9.90 -7.07 9.98
C PHE A 52 -9.15 -8.32 10.42
N SER A 53 -9.76 -9.51 10.30
CA SER A 53 -9.11 -10.79 10.61
C SER A 53 -8.01 -11.17 9.62
N GLU A 54 -8.09 -10.66 8.38
CA GLU A 54 -7.13 -10.92 7.30
C GLU A 54 -6.03 -9.86 7.24
N TYR A 55 -5.91 -9.02 8.27
CA TYR A 55 -4.92 -7.95 8.25
C TYR A 55 -3.49 -8.48 8.27
N HIS A 56 -2.72 -8.11 7.25
CA HIS A 56 -1.28 -8.32 7.13
C HIS A 56 -0.62 -7.04 6.61
N GLY A 57 0.09 -6.35 7.47
CA GLY A 57 0.83 -5.14 7.08
C GLY A 57 1.94 -5.44 6.08
N VAL A 58 2.62 -6.57 6.24
CA VAL A 58 3.60 -7.10 5.29
C VAL A 58 3.04 -8.37 4.67
N PRO A 59 2.99 -8.48 3.31
CA PRO A 59 2.54 -9.71 2.66
C PRO A 59 3.34 -10.93 3.12
N VAL A 60 2.66 -12.04 3.40
CA VAL A 60 3.28 -13.26 3.95
C VAL A 60 4.56 -13.69 3.21
N PRO A 61 4.60 -13.75 1.85
CA PRO A 61 5.82 -14.13 1.14
C PRO A 61 7.00 -13.16 1.31
N LEU A 62 6.70 -11.88 1.61
CA LEU A 62 7.75 -10.91 1.93
C LEU A 62 8.16 -11.00 3.39
N TYR A 63 7.21 -11.24 4.28
CA TYR A 63 7.47 -11.39 5.71
C TYR A 63 8.51 -12.50 5.96
N ASP A 64 8.35 -13.66 5.33
CA ASP A 64 9.29 -14.79 5.46
C ASP A 64 10.70 -14.42 4.96
N LYS A 65 10.79 -13.66 3.86
CA LYS A 65 12.08 -13.15 3.37
C LYS A 65 12.73 -12.17 4.35
N PHE A 66 11.95 -11.25 4.90
CA PHE A 66 12.47 -10.31 5.90
C PHE A 66 12.89 -11.00 7.19
N ALA A 67 12.14 -12.02 7.62
CA ALA A 67 12.45 -12.79 8.83
C ALA A 67 13.75 -13.61 8.68
N SER A 68 14.14 -13.96 7.45
CA SER A 68 15.39 -14.64 7.14
C SER A 68 16.60 -13.70 7.05
N GLU A 69 16.40 -12.37 6.99
CA GLU A 69 17.47 -11.40 6.87
C GLU A 69 18.07 -11.00 8.23
N PRO A 70 19.37 -11.25 8.46
CA PRO A 70 20.01 -10.96 9.74
C PRO A 70 19.99 -9.49 10.18
N LEU A 71 19.88 -8.56 9.21
CA LEU A 71 19.87 -7.13 9.47
C LEU A 71 18.48 -6.58 9.84
N VAL A 72 17.43 -7.38 9.70
CA VAL A 72 16.06 -6.99 10.04
C VAL A 72 15.71 -7.52 11.43
N PRO A 73 15.60 -6.66 12.45
CA PRO A 73 15.22 -7.12 13.78
C PRO A 73 13.75 -7.53 13.78
N THR A 74 13.44 -8.68 14.36
CA THR A 74 12.09 -9.25 14.42
C THR A 74 11.06 -8.32 15.06
N TRP A 75 11.46 -7.56 16.09
CA TRP A 75 10.59 -6.56 16.72
C TRP A 75 10.20 -5.44 15.74
N GLY A 76 11.14 -5.01 14.88
CA GLY A 76 10.89 -3.99 13.87
C GLY A 76 9.94 -4.51 12.78
N LEU A 77 10.13 -5.74 12.33
CA LEU A 77 9.25 -6.38 11.35
C LEU A 77 7.82 -6.51 11.89
N ASN A 78 7.66 -6.97 13.13
CA ASN A 78 6.36 -7.08 13.79
C ASN A 78 5.67 -5.72 13.96
N LEU A 79 6.44 -4.67 14.30
CA LEU A 79 5.93 -3.31 14.39
C LEU A 79 5.41 -2.84 13.03
N TYR A 80 6.18 -3.03 11.96
CA TYR A 80 5.76 -2.69 10.60
C TYR A 80 4.52 -3.47 10.18
N ASP A 81 4.49 -4.77 10.43
CA ASP A 81 3.34 -5.60 10.12
C ASP A 81 2.08 -5.09 10.82
N THR A 82 2.19 -4.63 12.08
CA THR A 82 1.05 -4.14 12.84
C THR A 82 0.56 -2.76 12.41
N ILE A 83 1.47 -1.81 12.12
CA ILE A 83 1.08 -0.40 11.97
C ILE A 83 1.01 0.10 10.53
N LEU A 84 1.62 -0.60 9.57
CA LEU A 84 1.81 -0.09 8.20
C LEU A 84 0.47 0.24 7.51
N GLY A 85 -0.53 -0.62 7.60
CA GLY A 85 -1.86 -0.40 7.01
C GLY A 85 -2.54 0.84 7.55
N PRO A 86 -2.79 0.94 8.87
CA PRO A 86 -3.39 2.12 9.49
C PRO A 86 -2.61 3.41 9.21
N VAL A 87 -1.28 3.38 9.28
CA VAL A 87 -0.44 4.56 9.00
C VAL A 87 -0.61 5.04 7.56
N LEU A 88 -0.61 4.13 6.58
CA LEU A 88 -0.82 4.49 5.17
C LEU A 88 -2.20 5.11 4.94
N ILE A 89 -3.25 4.58 5.57
CA ILE A 89 -4.60 5.14 5.48
C ILE A 89 -4.65 6.54 6.08
N LEU A 90 -4.14 6.73 7.29
CA LEU A 90 -4.16 8.03 7.97
C LEU A 90 -3.36 9.09 7.22
N LEU A 91 -2.14 8.76 6.77
CA LEU A 91 -1.31 9.66 5.98
C LEU A 91 -1.96 9.95 4.62
N GLY A 92 -2.54 8.95 3.98
CA GLY A 92 -3.25 9.10 2.72
C GLY A 92 -4.45 10.06 2.83
N LEU A 93 -5.24 9.94 3.89
CA LEU A 93 -6.35 10.87 4.20
C LEU A 93 -5.81 12.28 4.49
N GLY A 94 -4.75 12.41 5.30
CA GLY A 94 -4.11 13.68 5.58
C GLY A 94 -3.63 14.39 4.31
N ILE A 95 -3.00 13.66 3.40
CA ILE A 95 -2.55 14.18 2.11
C ILE A 95 -3.73 14.53 1.22
N LEU A 96 -4.74 13.66 1.10
CA LEU A 96 -5.91 13.85 0.24
C LEU A 96 -6.73 15.07 0.64
N PHE A 97 -6.99 15.27 1.92
CA PHE A 97 -7.74 16.42 2.42
C PHE A 97 -6.88 17.64 2.70
N GLY A 98 -5.56 17.53 2.62
CA GLY A 98 -4.64 18.63 2.91
C GLY A 98 -4.60 19.02 4.38
N ILE A 99 -4.76 18.03 5.27
CA ILE A 99 -4.63 18.20 6.72
C ILE A 99 -3.15 18.03 7.09
N ALA A 100 -2.56 19.03 7.73
CA ALA A 100 -1.13 19.03 8.08
C ALA A 100 -0.24 18.52 6.92
N GLN A 101 -0.49 19.02 5.71
CA GLN A 101 -0.01 18.43 4.46
C GLN A 101 1.52 18.22 4.40
N ARG A 102 2.29 19.21 4.89
CA ARG A 102 3.75 19.11 4.87
C ARG A 102 4.24 17.98 5.76
N ILE A 103 3.63 17.84 6.95
CA ILE A 103 3.96 16.80 7.91
C ILE A 103 3.56 15.44 7.34
N SER A 104 2.33 15.31 6.81
CA SER A 104 1.84 14.06 6.21
C SER A 104 2.71 13.61 5.03
N LEU A 105 3.10 14.52 4.14
CA LEU A 105 4.01 14.21 3.03
C LEU A 105 5.42 13.85 3.51
N PHE A 106 5.95 14.56 4.51
CA PHE A 106 7.27 14.27 5.06
C PHE A 106 7.31 12.88 5.70
N VAL A 107 6.32 12.58 6.55
CA VAL A 107 6.21 11.26 7.19
C VAL A 107 5.99 10.16 6.15
N MET A 108 5.18 10.39 5.12
CA MET A 108 5.01 9.47 3.99
C MET A 108 6.34 9.19 3.28
N GLY A 109 7.16 10.23 3.06
CA GLY A 109 8.50 10.08 2.49
C GLY A 109 9.40 9.19 3.35
N LEU A 110 9.37 9.38 4.68
CA LEU A 110 10.12 8.52 5.61
C LEU A 110 9.63 7.07 5.56
N VAL A 111 8.31 6.83 5.53
CA VAL A 111 7.74 5.48 5.41
C VAL A 111 8.20 4.83 4.11
N TYR A 112 8.11 5.51 2.97
CA TYR A 112 8.57 4.94 1.70
C TYR A 112 10.08 4.69 1.67
N THR A 113 10.88 5.56 2.24
CA THR A 113 12.33 5.38 2.33
C THR A 113 12.69 4.17 3.19
N SER A 114 12.04 4.00 4.35
CA SER A 114 12.28 2.85 5.22
C SER A 114 11.83 1.52 4.59
N LEU A 115 10.69 1.52 3.87
CA LEU A 115 10.25 0.36 3.09
C LEU A 115 11.23 0.02 1.97
N THR A 116 11.73 1.05 1.27
CA THR A 116 12.75 0.86 0.20
C THR A 116 14.01 0.24 0.78
N PHE A 117 14.47 0.71 1.93
CA PHE A 117 15.62 0.10 2.61
C PHE A 117 15.41 -1.38 2.90
N GLY A 118 14.24 -1.76 3.42
CA GLY A 118 13.88 -3.16 3.61
C GLY A 118 13.93 -3.96 2.30
N LEU A 119 13.33 -3.43 1.23
CA LEU A 119 13.32 -4.11 -0.07
C LEU A 119 14.73 -4.27 -0.69
N ILE A 120 15.65 -3.33 -0.41
CA ILE A 120 17.05 -3.45 -0.83
C ILE A 120 17.70 -4.67 -0.17
N LEU A 121 17.46 -4.90 1.13
CA LEU A 121 18.03 -6.03 1.86
C LEU A 121 17.61 -7.37 1.28
N ILE A 122 16.34 -7.51 0.85
CA ILE A 122 15.82 -8.74 0.23
C ILE A 122 15.94 -8.76 -1.31
N LYS A 123 16.64 -7.78 -1.91
CA LYS A 123 16.89 -7.67 -3.36
C LYS A 123 15.62 -7.69 -4.22
N GLN A 124 14.59 -6.96 -3.78
CA GLN A 124 13.31 -6.86 -4.49
C GLN A 124 13.31 -5.64 -5.44
N ASP A 125 14.03 -5.72 -6.55
CA ASP A 125 14.31 -4.61 -7.46
C ASP A 125 13.05 -3.93 -8.02
N ALA A 126 12.02 -4.68 -8.38
CA ALA A 126 10.76 -4.12 -8.87
C ALA A 126 10.08 -3.23 -7.81
N GLY A 127 10.08 -3.66 -6.54
CA GLY A 127 9.55 -2.87 -5.42
C GLY A 127 10.38 -1.62 -5.15
N ILE A 128 11.70 -1.73 -5.22
CA ILE A 128 12.64 -0.61 -5.05
C ILE A 128 12.37 0.47 -6.11
N ALA A 129 12.31 0.08 -7.39
CA ALA A 129 12.04 1.00 -8.48
C ALA A 129 10.69 1.70 -8.31
N TRP A 130 9.65 0.95 -7.93
CA TRP A 130 8.31 1.48 -7.71
C TRP A 130 8.25 2.49 -6.56
N LEU A 131 8.85 2.16 -5.41
CA LEU A 131 8.93 3.08 -4.27
C LEU A 131 9.82 4.29 -4.58
N GLY A 132 10.88 4.14 -5.34
CA GLY A 132 11.73 5.24 -5.80
C GLY A 132 10.94 6.31 -6.54
N VAL A 133 10.06 5.91 -7.46
CA VAL A 133 9.16 6.84 -8.15
C VAL A 133 8.23 7.56 -7.17
N HIS A 134 7.68 6.85 -6.17
CA HIS A 134 6.82 7.47 -5.16
C HIS A 134 7.56 8.46 -4.27
N ILE A 135 8.81 8.17 -3.89
CA ILE A 135 9.68 9.09 -3.15
C ILE A 135 9.89 10.38 -3.94
N ILE A 136 10.21 10.29 -5.24
CA ILE A 136 10.36 11.45 -6.12
C ILE A 136 9.05 12.26 -6.14
N MET A 137 7.89 11.62 -6.30
CA MET A 137 6.59 12.30 -6.28
C MET A 137 6.32 13.00 -4.94
N VAL A 138 6.68 12.39 -3.81
CA VAL A 138 6.55 13.00 -2.48
C VAL A 138 7.44 14.24 -2.35
N VAL A 139 8.69 14.17 -2.80
CA VAL A 139 9.62 15.31 -2.78
C VAL A 139 9.08 16.44 -3.67
N MET A 140 8.58 16.13 -4.86
CA MET A 140 7.94 17.12 -5.73
C MET A 140 6.70 17.75 -5.06
N ALA A 141 5.88 16.94 -4.40
CA ALA A 141 4.71 17.43 -3.68
C ALA A 141 5.09 18.34 -2.51
N LEU A 142 6.16 18.02 -1.77
CA LEU A 142 6.71 18.84 -0.70
C LEU A 142 7.23 20.19 -1.23
N ALA A 143 7.98 20.17 -2.32
CA ALA A 143 8.49 21.38 -2.97
C ALA A 143 7.35 22.32 -3.44
N LEU A 144 6.25 21.72 -3.91
CA LEU A 144 5.07 22.44 -4.39
C LEU A 144 4.04 22.73 -3.28
N ALA A 145 4.28 22.32 -2.05
CA ALA A 145 3.31 22.47 -0.94
C ALA A 145 2.91 23.93 -0.68
N LYS A 146 3.84 24.90 -0.92
CA LYS A 146 3.58 26.33 -0.80
C LYS A 146 2.50 26.85 -1.77
N TYR A 147 2.27 26.17 -2.89
CA TYR A 147 1.27 26.54 -3.89
C TYR A 147 -0.08 25.87 -3.71
N ASN A 148 -0.27 25.15 -2.59
CA ASN A 148 -1.51 24.43 -2.33
C ASN A 148 -2.63 25.39 -1.88
N LYS A 149 -3.57 25.70 -2.79
CA LYS A 149 -4.71 26.60 -2.52
C LYS A 149 -5.91 25.88 -1.87
N PHE A 150 -6.00 24.56 -1.96
CA PHE A 150 -7.15 23.74 -1.53
C PHE A 150 -6.86 22.88 -0.32
N ALA A 151 -6.04 23.33 0.61
CA ALA A 151 -5.82 22.65 1.89
C ALA A 151 -6.86 23.08 2.92
N ILE A 152 -7.39 22.11 3.69
CA ILE A 152 -8.33 22.41 4.78
C ILE A 152 -7.61 23.18 5.90
N LEU A 153 -6.37 22.78 6.21
CA LEU A 153 -5.52 23.49 7.18
C LEU A 153 -4.32 24.11 6.46
N LYS A 154 -4.38 25.41 6.24
CA LYS A 154 -3.36 26.17 5.49
C LYS A 154 -2.06 26.45 6.28
N LYS A 155 -2.05 26.27 7.59
CA LYS A 155 -0.95 26.70 8.47
C LYS A 155 0.16 25.64 8.73
N TRP A 156 -0.02 24.38 8.30
CA TRP A 156 0.91 23.28 8.63
C TRP A 156 1.40 22.52 7.40
#